data_658e4e094aff0b24bb266b7356ec7a33
#
_entry.id   658e4e094aff0b24bb266b7356ec7a33
#
_cell.length_a   1.000
_cell.length_b   1.000
_cell.length_c   1.000
_cell.angle_alpha   90.00
_cell.angle_beta   90.00
_cell.angle_gamma   90.00
#
_symmetry.space_group_name_H-M   'P 1'
#
loop_
_entity.id
_entity.type
_entity.pdbx_description
1 polymer ?
#
loop_
_entity_poly.entity_id
_entity_poly.type
_entity_poly.pdbx_seq_one_letter_code
_entity_poly.pdbx_strand_id
1 'polypeptide(L)'
;MTPLSILFQDEWLVAIDKPPGFLVHPSDQPKSDDLVAMKILRDQIEKNIRVIHRLDQPTSGVVIFATNCIAARKLRKDFEKRRVKKRYLAMIHGHPSREEWICQAPLKKNPDSPEKPAETFFRVLEKQAQQLALI
;
A
#
# COMPACT_ATOMS: atom_id res chain seq x y z
N MET A 1 2.11 6.51 22.56
CA MET A 1 1.71 5.94 21.24
C MET A 1 2.88 5.13 20.74
N THR A 2 2.67 3.89 20.29
CA THR A 2 3.77 3.04 19.81
C THR A 2 4.35 3.62 18.51
N PRO A 3 5.69 3.79 18.41
CA PRO A 3 6.32 4.32 17.22
C PRO A 3 6.16 3.34 16.04
N LEU A 4 6.10 3.89 14.83
CA LEU A 4 6.09 3.09 13.61
C LEU A 4 7.49 2.55 13.30
N SER A 5 7.55 1.32 12.79
CA SER A 5 8.80 0.70 12.34
C SER A 5 9.28 1.38 11.06
N ILE A 6 10.42 2.05 11.12
CA ILE A 6 11.08 2.67 9.97
C ILE A 6 12.00 1.63 9.34
N LEU A 7 11.73 1.31 8.05
CA LEU A 7 12.51 0.35 7.26
C LEU A 7 13.68 1.02 6.54
N PHE A 8 13.50 2.28 6.16
CA PHE A 8 14.52 3.07 5.47
C PHE A 8 14.24 4.56 5.64
N GLN A 9 15.28 5.37 5.76
CA GLN A 9 15.18 6.82 5.79
C GLN A 9 16.44 7.47 5.22
N ASP A 10 16.23 8.47 4.35
CA ASP A 10 17.29 9.37 3.87
C ASP A 10 16.78 10.82 3.82
N GLU A 11 17.48 11.68 3.07
CA GLU A 11 17.09 13.10 2.89
C GLU A 11 15.85 13.26 1.98
N TRP A 12 15.48 12.25 1.19
CA TRP A 12 14.43 12.31 0.17
C TRP A 12 13.15 11.60 0.56
N LEU A 13 13.26 10.49 1.26
CA LEU A 13 12.12 9.65 1.60
C LEU A 13 12.30 8.92 2.93
N VAL A 14 11.18 8.48 3.46
CA VAL A 14 11.10 7.53 4.57
C VAL A 14 10.13 6.41 4.21
N ALA A 15 10.55 5.17 4.44
CA ALA A 15 9.73 3.98 4.27
C ALA A 15 9.45 3.35 5.62
N ILE A 16 8.19 3.00 5.86
CA ILE A 16 7.75 2.34 7.09
C ILE A 16 7.12 0.99 6.79
N ASP A 17 7.11 0.12 7.79
CA ASP A 17 6.20 -1.02 7.86
C ASP A 17 4.89 -0.56 8.50
N LYS A 18 3.87 -0.34 7.67
CA LYS A 18 2.55 0.09 8.15
C LYS A 18 1.84 -1.09 8.81
N PRO A 19 1.46 -1.02 10.08
CA PRO A 19 0.64 -2.06 10.70
C PRO A 19 -0.75 -2.15 10.05
N PRO A 20 -1.42 -3.30 10.13
CA PRO A 20 -2.84 -3.40 9.76
C PRO A 20 -3.68 -2.52 10.69
N GLY A 21 -4.82 -2.05 10.22
CA GLY A 21 -5.72 -1.17 10.98
C GLY A 21 -5.39 0.32 10.89
N PHE A 22 -4.20 0.70 10.41
CA PHE A 22 -3.80 2.09 10.28
C PHE A 22 -4.19 2.67 8.90
N LEU A 23 -4.73 3.87 8.90
CA LEU A 23 -4.85 4.69 7.71
C LEU A 23 -3.48 5.28 7.34
N VAL A 24 -3.18 5.43 6.05
CA VAL A 24 -1.96 6.12 5.61
C VAL A 24 -2.08 7.63 5.83
N HIS A 25 -3.23 8.22 5.48
CA HIS A 25 -3.55 9.65 5.69
C HIS A 25 -4.96 9.79 6.25
N PRO A 26 -5.31 10.95 6.81
CA PRO A 26 -6.67 11.17 7.31
C PRO A 26 -7.73 10.86 6.26
N SER A 27 -8.84 10.27 6.68
CA SER A 27 -10.03 10.08 5.85
C SER A 27 -10.77 11.40 5.66
N ASP A 28 -11.57 11.50 4.58
CA ASP A 28 -12.51 12.60 4.39
C ASP A 28 -13.65 12.58 5.44
N GLN A 29 -13.87 11.40 6.05
CA GLN A 29 -14.77 11.17 7.17
C GLN A 29 -13.99 10.56 8.35
N PRO A 30 -13.21 11.37 9.08
CA PRO A 30 -12.36 10.87 10.14
C PRO A 30 -13.19 10.38 11.33
N LYS A 31 -12.80 9.25 11.90
CA LYS A 31 -13.29 8.76 13.18
C LYS A 31 -12.34 9.20 14.29
N SER A 32 -12.85 9.30 15.51
CA SER A 32 -12.08 9.75 16.69
C SER A 32 -10.93 8.82 17.04
N ASP A 33 -11.05 7.54 16.73
CA ASP A 33 -10.10 6.47 17.02
C ASP A 33 -9.21 6.07 15.82
N ASP A 34 -9.30 6.79 14.70
CA ASP A 34 -8.48 6.52 13.53
C ASP A 34 -6.98 6.70 13.81
N LEU A 35 -6.24 5.62 13.70
CA LEU A 35 -4.78 5.63 13.74
C LEU A 35 -4.24 6.01 12.35
N VAL A 36 -3.59 7.16 12.25
CA VAL A 36 -3.10 7.71 10.98
C VAL A 36 -1.57 7.68 10.95
N ALA A 37 -1.02 6.79 10.13
CA ALA A 37 0.43 6.56 10.03
C ALA A 37 1.21 7.83 9.69
N MET A 38 0.71 8.67 8.77
CA MET A 38 1.35 9.93 8.41
C MET A 38 1.52 10.87 9.61
N LYS A 39 0.52 10.98 10.48
CA LYS A 39 0.58 11.86 11.66
C LYS A 39 1.60 11.34 12.65
N ILE A 40 1.54 10.04 12.97
CA ILE A 40 2.46 9.40 13.92
C ILE A 40 3.90 9.50 13.42
N LEU A 41 4.13 9.18 12.15
CA LEU A 41 5.47 9.23 11.56
C LEU A 41 6.03 10.66 11.54
N ARG A 42 5.23 11.66 11.16
CA ARG A 42 5.62 13.07 11.17
C ARG A 42 6.12 13.49 12.55
N ASP A 43 5.36 13.14 13.59
CA ASP A 43 5.68 13.50 14.97
C ASP A 43 6.90 12.69 15.48
N GLN A 44 7.05 11.44 15.06
CA GLN A 44 8.16 10.56 15.41
C GLN A 44 9.51 11.04 14.85
N ILE A 45 9.54 11.53 13.62
CA ILE A 45 10.79 11.97 12.97
C ILE A 45 10.96 13.50 12.97
N GLU A 46 10.00 14.24 13.52
CA GLU A 46 9.99 15.71 13.62
C GLU A 46 10.20 16.40 12.25
N LYS A 47 9.65 15.81 11.18
CA LYS A 47 9.77 16.32 9.81
C LYS A 47 8.43 16.35 9.09
N ASN A 48 8.23 17.36 8.25
CA ASN A 48 7.12 17.35 7.33
C ASN A 48 7.30 16.27 6.27
N ILE A 49 6.28 15.45 6.10
CA ILE A 49 6.26 14.37 5.13
C ILE A 49 5.07 14.49 4.19
N ARG A 50 5.17 13.86 3.04
CA ARG A 50 4.16 13.90 1.97
C ARG A 50 3.78 12.50 1.55
N VAL A 51 2.49 12.25 1.49
CA VAL A 51 1.92 10.98 1.00
C VAL A 51 2.17 10.85 -0.50
N ILE A 52 2.70 9.72 -0.90
CA ILE A 52 2.98 9.37 -2.29
C ILE A 52 1.97 8.34 -2.81
N HIS A 53 1.77 7.29 -2.04
CA HIS A 53 0.81 6.23 -2.29
C HIS A 53 0.17 5.79 -0.97
N ARG A 54 -0.74 4.87 -1.06
CA ARG A 54 -1.40 4.33 0.13
C ARG A 54 -1.57 2.83 0.03
N LEU A 55 -1.70 2.20 1.19
CA LEU A 55 -2.27 0.88 1.40
C LEU A 55 -3.64 1.07 2.06
N ASP A 56 -4.54 0.14 1.84
CA ASP A 56 -5.84 0.13 2.52
C ASP A 56 -5.65 -0.10 4.03
N GLN A 57 -6.63 0.30 4.81
CA GLN A 57 -6.55 0.25 6.27
C GLN A 57 -6.19 -1.15 6.81
N PRO A 58 -6.81 -2.25 6.36
CA PRO A 58 -6.47 -3.59 6.83
C PRO A 58 -5.15 -4.14 6.29
N THR A 59 -4.61 -3.55 5.21
CA THR A 59 -3.38 -4.02 4.58
C THR A 59 -2.15 -3.53 5.35
N SER A 60 -1.22 -4.42 5.66
CA SER A 60 0.09 -4.10 6.24
C SER A 60 1.18 -4.04 5.16
N GLY A 61 2.35 -3.49 5.53
CA GLY A 61 3.55 -3.51 4.71
C GLY A 61 4.09 -2.13 4.34
N VAL A 62 4.93 -2.10 3.32
CA VAL A 62 5.77 -0.94 2.98
C VAL A 62 4.95 0.25 2.48
N VAL A 63 5.06 1.37 3.18
CA VAL A 63 4.55 2.67 2.72
C VAL A 63 5.70 3.67 2.69
N ILE A 64 5.78 4.43 1.58
CA ILE A 64 6.82 5.43 1.34
C ILE A 64 6.21 6.82 1.44
N PHE A 65 6.86 7.69 2.18
CA PHE A 65 6.58 9.11 2.27
C PHE A 65 7.78 9.91 1.75
N ALA A 66 7.53 11.01 1.08
CA ALA A 66 8.59 11.94 0.70
C ALA A 66 8.82 12.98 1.80
N THR A 67 10.07 13.36 2.04
CA THR A 67 10.47 14.35 3.05
C THR A 67 10.52 15.78 2.48
N ASN A 68 10.43 15.93 1.15
CA ASN A 68 10.42 17.24 0.49
C ASN A 68 9.58 17.24 -0.80
N CYS A 69 9.37 18.44 -1.37
CA CYS A 69 8.50 18.62 -2.54
C CYS A 69 9.09 18.01 -3.83
N ILE A 70 10.41 18.02 -3.97
CA ILE A 70 11.11 17.54 -5.17
C ILE A 70 10.95 16.02 -5.24
N ALA A 71 11.27 15.33 -4.15
CA ALA A 71 11.07 13.89 -4.01
C ALA A 71 9.60 13.48 -4.21
N ALA A 72 8.67 14.23 -3.60
CA ALA A 72 7.23 13.96 -3.75
C ALA A 72 6.78 14.01 -5.21
N ARG A 73 7.21 15.03 -5.95
CA ARG A 73 6.85 15.19 -7.38
C ARG A 73 7.42 14.06 -8.23
N LYS A 74 8.69 13.70 -8.02
CA LYS A 74 9.37 12.63 -8.74
C LYS A 74 8.71 11.27 -8.46
N LEU A 75 8.53 10.93 -7.19
CA LEU A 75 7.93 9.66 -6.78
C LEU A 75 6.49 9.52 -7.30
N ARG A 76 5.64 10.56 -7.17
CA ARG A 76 4.27 10.52 -7.72
C ARG A 76 4.27 10.24 -9.21
N LYS A 77 5.16 10.90 -9.97
CA LYS A 77 5.30 10.68 -11.41
C LYS A 77 5.71 9.24 -11.74
N ASP A 78 6.57 8.63 -10.91
CA ASP A 78 6.98 7.23 -11.12
C ASP A 78 5.84 6.26 -10.80
N PHE A 79 5.02 6.52 -9.76
CA PHE A 79 3.80 5.76 -9.49
C PHE A 79 2.77 5.90 -10.61
N GLU A 80 2.49 7.13 -11.08
CA GLU A 80 1.55 7.42 -12.18
C GLU A 80 1.96 6.73 -13.48
N LYS A 81 3.26 6.73 -13.78
CA LYS A 81 3.83 6.09 -14.97
C LYS A 81 4.07 4.59 -14.81
N ARG A 82 3.59 3.97 -13.73
CA ARG A 82 3.73 2.54 -13.44
C ARG A 82 5.19 2.04 -13.46
N ARG A 83 6.15 2.89 -13.08
CA ARG A 83 7.57 2.54 -13.00
C ARG A 83 7.95 1.85 -11.69
N VAL A 84 7.06 1.90 -10.71
CA VAL A 84 7.25 1.28 -9.40
C VAL A 84 6.78 -0.17 -9.46
N LYS A 85 7.68 -1.10 -9.20
CA LYS A 85 7.33 -2.51 -9.04
C LYS A 85 6.75 -2.72 -7.64
N LYS A 86 5.57 -3.32 -7.56
CA LYS A 86 4.87 -3.63 -6.32
C LYS A 86 4.68 -5.12 -6.20
N ARG A 87 4.93 -5.67 -5.01
CA ARG A 87 4.69 -7.07 -4.70
C ARG A 87 3.88 -7.16 -3.42
N TYR A 88 2.88 -8.02 -3.43
CA TYR A 88 2.00 -8.28 -2.30
C TYR A 88 1.96 -9.77 -2.03
N LEU A 89 1.66 -10.14 -0.80
CA LEU A 89 1.26 -11.48 -0.41
C LEU A 89 -0.20 -11.45 -0.02
N ALA A 90 -0.97 -12.43 -0.47
CA ALA A 90 -2.37 -12.55 -0.11
C ALA A 90 -2.75 -14.00 0.15
N MET A 91 -3.53 -14.23 1.20
CA MET A 91 -4.20 -15.50 1.43
C MET A 91 -5.55 -15.46 0.75
N ILE A 92 -5.86 -16.47 -0.05
CA ILE A 92 -7.13 -16.58 -0.76
C ILE A 92 -7.84 -17.88 -0.42
N HIS A 93 -9.16 -17.88 -0.52
CA HIS A 93 -9.96 -19.08 -0.47
C HIS A 93 -9.92 -19.84 -1.80
N GLY A 94 -9.87 -21.16 -1.71
CA GLY A 94 -9.78 -22.03 -2.86
C GLY A 94 -8.36 -22.23 -3.37
N HIS A 95 -8.24 -23.21 -4.27
CA HIS A 95 -6.98 -23.48 -4.94
C HIS A 95 -7.09 -23.04 -6.39
N PRO A 96 -6.30 -22.07 -6.84
CA PRO A 96 -6.25 -21.70 -8.24
C PRO A 96 -5.89 -22.91 -9.12
N SER A 97 -6.55 -23.03 -10.28
CA SER A 97 -6.25 -24.09 -11.24
C SER A 97 -4.93 -23.92 -11.97
N ARG A 98 -4.38 -22.71 -11.93
CA ARG A 98 -3.09 -22.34 -12.54
C ARG A 98 -2.10 -21.92 -11.43
N GLU A 99 -0.84 -22.23 -11.62
CA GLU A 99 0.23 -21.77 -10.71
C GLU A 99 0.60 -20.30 -10.95
N GLU A 100 0.45 -19.81 -12.17
CA GLU A 100 0.68 -18.43 -12.55
C GLU A 100 -0.38 -17.96 -13.56
N TRP A 101 -0.80 -16.70 -13.43
CA TRP A 101 -1.70 -16.07 -14.41
C TRP A 101 -1.61 -14.55 -14.36
N ILE A 102 -2.10 -13.89 -15.41
CA ILE A 102 -2.29 -12.45 -15.47
C ILE A 102 -3.78 -12.16 -15.45
N CYS A 103 -4.19 -11.22 -14.59
CA CYS A 103 -5.53 -10.66 -14.58
C CYS A 103 -5.47 -9.23 -15.13
N GLN A 104 -6.24 -9.00 -16.20
CA GLN A 104 -6.37 -7.68 -16.85
C GLN A 104 -7.80 -7.13 -16.72
N ALA A 105 -8.58 -7.65 -15.78
CA ALA A 105 -9.92 -7.13 -15.52
C ALA A 105 -9.83 -5.67 -15.07
N PRO A 106 -10.60 -4.76 -15.69
CA PRO A 106 -10.61 -3.36 -15.28
C PRO A 106 -11.18 -3.22 -13.87
N LEU A 107 -10.72 -2.22 -13.15
CA LEU A 107 -11.15 -1.96 -11.77
C LEU A 107 -11.90 -0.64 -11.66
N LYS A 108 -12.95 -0.63 -10.84
CA LYS A 108 -13.68 0.56 -10.41
C LYS A 108 -13.29 0.94 -8.99
N LYS A 109 -13.22 2.24 -8.71
CA LYS A 109 -13.01 2.74 -7.36
C LYS A 109 -14.26 2.53 -6.49
N ASN A 110 -15.44 2.73 -7.10
CA ASN A 110 -16.77 2.49 -6.54
C ASN A 110 -17.73 2.16 -7.71
N PRO A 111 -18.96 1.69 -7.46
CA PRO A 111 -19.90 1.31 -8.51
C PRO A 111 -20.13 2.39 -9.57
N ASP A 112 -20.15 3.66 -9.17
CA ASP A 112 -20.45 4.81 -10.03
C ASP A 112 -19.20 5.40 -10.71
N SER A 113 -18.01 4.91 -10.39
CA SER A 113 -16.77 5.43 -10.99
C SER A 113 -16.47 4.74 -12.33
N PRO A 114 -15.79 5.44 -13.26
CA PRO A 114 -15.37 4.82 -14.51
C PRO A 114 -14.36 3.70 -14.26
N GLU A 115 -14.41 2.68 -15.11
CA GLU A 115 -13.43 1.61 -15.13
C GLU A 115 -12.05 2.12 -15.51
N LYS A 116 -11.04 1.58 -14.86
CA LYS A 116 -9.64 1.87 -15.17
C LYS A 116 -8.91 0.58 -15.54
N PRO A 117 -8.09 0.60 -16.59
CA PRO A 117 -7.24 -0.53 -16.91
C PRO A 117 -6.38 -0.94 -15.73
N ALA A 118 -6.39 -2.21 -15.40
CA ALA A 118 -5.57 -2.80 -14.36
C ALA A 118 -4.91 -4.07 -14.88
N GLU A 119 -3.74 -4.37 -14.37
CA GLU A 119 -3.04 -5.61 -14.67
C GLU A 119 -2.33 -6.08 -13.40
N THR A 120 -2.53 -7.34 -13.08
CA THR A 120 -1.87 -7.99 -11.94
C THR A 120 -1.39 -9.36 -12.36
N PHE A 121 -0.12 -9.65 -12.14
CA PHE A 121 0.47 -10.97 -12.25
C PHE A 121 0.34 -11.68 -10.91
N PHE A 122 -0.19 -12.89 -10.93
CA PHE A 122 -0.35 -13.75 -9.77
C PHE A 122 0.53 -14.98 -9.89
N ARG A 123 1.08 -15.40 -8.74
CA ARG A 123 1.81 -16.66 -8.59
C ARG A 123 1.37 -17.33 -7.30
N VAL A 124 0.99 -18.60 -7.38
CA VAL A 124 0.75 -19.43 -6.19
C VAL A 124 2.08 -19.78 -5.56
N LEU A 125 2.24 -19.46 -4.29
CA LEU A 125 3.42 -19.80 -3.52
C LEU A 125 3.23 -21.10 -2.73
N GLU A 126 2.03 -21.29 -2.19
CA GLU A 126 1.68 -22.44 -1.36
C GLU A 126 0.19 -22.74 -1.44
N LYS A 127 -0.19 -24.03 -1.41
CA LYS A 127 -1.57 -24.51 -1.27
C LYS A 127 -1.69 -25.28 0.03
N GLN A 128 -2.62 -24.88 0.89
CA GLN A 128 -2.84 -25.50 2.19
C GLN A 128 -4.08 -26.42 2.15
N ALA A 129 -4.07 -27.45 3.03
CA ALA A 129 -5.11 -28.47 3.07
C ALA A 129 -6.54 -27.96 3.32
N GLN A 130 -6.72 -26.76 3.86
CA GLN A 130 -8.02 -26.14 4.18
C GLN A 130 -8.60 -25.31 3.02
N GLN A 131 -8.29 -25.63 1.78
CA GLN A 131 -8.68 -24.84 0.60
C GLN A 131 -8.24 -23.36 0.69
N LEU A 132 -7.06 -23.12 1.21
CA LEU A 132 -6.40 -21.82 1.22
C LEU A 132 -5.18 -21.86 0.31
N ALA A 133 -4.89 -20.76 -0.36
CA ALA A 133 -3.64 -20.59 -1.09
C ALA A 133 -2.98 -19.25 -0.77
N LEU A 134 -1.65 -19.25 -0.72
CA LEU A 134 -0.84 -18.06 -0.65
C LEU A 134 -0.38 -17.69 -2.06
N ILE A 135 -0.61 -16.45 -2.47
CA ILE A 135 -0.28 -15.91 -3.78
C ILE A 135 0.55 -14.63 -3.67
#